data_0415ddf22745409d49cc50844a85d37e
#
_entry.id   0415ddf22745409d49cc50844a85d37e
#
_cell.length_a   1.000
_cell.length_b   1.000
_cell.length_c   1.000
_cell.angle_alpha   90.00
_cell.angle_beta   90.00
_cell.angle_gamma   90.00
#
_symmetry.space_group_name_H-M   'P 1'
#
loop_
_entity.id
_entity.type
_entity.pdbx_description
1 polymer ?
#
loop_
_entity_poly.entity_id
_entity_poly.type
_entity_poly.pdbx_seq_one_letter_code
_entity_poly.pdbx_strand_id
1 'polypeptide(L)'
;MKNILTVLFISLLSISVYAQDKIAKIEFESQTIDYGTIEKGSNGVRVFKFKNTGSAPLIVSDVKSSCGCTVPKKPTAPILPGETGEIEVKYDTNRVNPIRKTITVTSNAETQTVALKIKGTVIDSSKSTVIGEKDKSVIEN
;
A
#
# COMPACT_ATOMS: atom_id res chain seq x y z
N MET A 1 -56.81 31.94 9.84
CA MET A 1 -55.99 32.01 8.64
C MET A 1 -54.53 32.42 8.92
N LYS A 2 -54.26 33.22 9.93
CA LYS A 2 -52.87 33.60 10.31
C LYS A 2 -51.98 32.42 10.76
N ASN A 3 -52.55 31.43 11.45
CA ASN A 3 -51.78 30.30 12.02
C ASN A 3 -51.44 29.20 11.02
N ILE A 4 -52.19 29.08 9.92
CA ILE A 4 -51.96 28.11 8.86
C ILE A 4 -50.72 28.48 8.05
N LEU A 5 -50.51 29.79 7.82
CA LEU A 5 -49.35 30.28 7.08
C LEU A 5 -48.02 30.02 7.83
N THR A 6 -48.08 30.17 9.16
CA THR A 6 -46.90 29.94 10.03
C THR A 6 -46.51 28.48 10.08
N VAL A 7 -47.48 27.56 10.15
CA VAL A 7 -47.21 26.09 10.11
C VAL A 7 -46.67 25.65 8.76
N LEU A 8 -47.16 26.24 7.68
CA LEU A 8 -46.65 25.94 6.33
C LEU A 8 -45.20 26.40 6.13
N PHE A 9 -44.82 27.55 6.72
CA PHE A 9 -43.45 28.09 6.64
C PHE A 9 -42.45 27.29 7.46
N ILE A 10 -42.86 26.74 8.61
CA ILE A 10 -42.03 25.86 9.46
C ILE A 10 -41.82 24.49 8.80
N SER A 11 -42.79 23.98 8.05
CA SER A 11 -42.70 22.74 7.31
C SER A 11 -41.71 22.80 6.13
N LEU A 12 -41.47 23.98 5.55
CA LEU A 12 -40.53 24.15 4.42
C LEU A 12 -39.04 24.19 4.83
N LEU A 13 -38.75 24.44 6.12
CA LEU A 13 -37.39 24.53 6.62
C LEU A 13 -36.75 23.16 6.96
N SER A 14 -37.51 22.08 6.93
CA SER A 14 -37.08 20.76 7.40
C SER A 14 -36.41 19.90 6.32
N ILE A 15 -36.28 20.35 5.07
CA ILE A 15 -35.67 19.63 3.99
C ILE A 15 -34.28 20.18 3.71
N SER A 16 -33.45 20.23 4.75
CA SER A 16 -31.98 20.22 4.52
C SER A 16 -31.57 18.79 4.16
N VAL A 17 -31.80 18.43 2.94
CA VAL A 17 -31.18 17.22 2.36
C VAL A 17 -29.67 17.47 2.41
N TYR A 18 -29.01 16.84 3.35
CA TYR A 18 -27.56 16.72 3.34
C TYR A 18 -27.18 15.93 2.09
N ALA A 19 -26.94 16.63 1.01
CA ALA A 19 -26.19 16.11 -0.11
C ALA A 19 -24.74 15.92 0.35
N GLN A 20 -24.47 14.84 1.07
CA GLN A 20 -23.10 14.43 1.37
C GLN A 20 -22.50 13.98 0.05
N ASP A 21 -21.53 14.71 -0.47
CA ASP A 21 -20.73 14.27 -1.57
C ASP A 21 -20.17 12.88 -1.25
N LYS A 22 -20.54 11.91 -2.08
CA LYS A 22 -20.05 10.55 -1.92
C LYS A 22 -18.59 10.51 -2.36
N ILE A 23 -17.68 10.43 -1.40
CA ILE A 23 -16.24 10.46 -1.61
C ILE A 23 -15.66 9.11 -1.20
N ALA A 24 -14.83 8.51 -2.06
CA ALA A 24 -14.03 7.35 -1.70
C ALA A 24 -12.83 7.79 -0.86
N LYS A 25 -12.45 6.98 0.13
CA LYS A 25 -11.25 7.20 0.96
C LYS A 25 -10.46 5.91 1.06
N ILE A 26 -9.15 6.00 0.85
CA ILE A 26 -8.24 4.87 0.97
C ILE A 26 -7.42 5.01 2.24
N GLU A 27 -7.48 4.02 3.11
CA GLU A 27 -6.72 3.96 4.35
C GLU A 27 -5.93 2.65 4.41
N PHE A 28 -4.60 2.74 4.39
CA PHE A 28 -3.71 1.59 4.48
C PHE A 28 -3.44 1.21 5.93
N GLU A 29 -3.46 -0.08 6.27
CA GLU A 29 -3.04 -0.59 7.58
C GLU A 29 -1.58 -0.23 7.87
N SER A 30 -0.74 -0.26 6.83
CA SER A 30 0.64 0.22 6.86
C SER A 30 1.06 0.70 5.48
N GLN A 31 1.75 1.81 5.40
CA GLN A 31 2.34 2.32 4.16
C GLN A 31 3.78 1.85 3.95
N THR A 32 4.33 1.09 4.90
CA THR A 32 5.69 0.56 4.81
C THR A 32 5.72 -0.91 5.22
N ILE A 33 6.31 -1.75 4.39
CA ILE A 33 6.59 -3.15 4.71
C ILE A 33 8.10 -3.34 4.80
N ASP A 34 8.55 -3.90 5.92
CA ASP A 34 9.93 -4.29 6.13
C ASP A 34 10.09 -5.79 5.87
N TYR A 35 10.94 -6.14 4.91
CA TYR A 35 11.30 -7.53 4.63
C TYR A 35 12.30 -8.09 5.67
N GLY A 36 12.92 -7.20 6.48
CA GLY A 36 14.05 -7.57 7.29
C GLY A 36 15.26 -8.00 6.45
N THR A 37 16.03 -8.94 6.96
CA THR A 37 17.11 -9.61 6.21
C THR A 37 16.59 -10.93 5.69
N ILE A 38 16.61 -11.10 4.37
CA ILE A 38 16.14 -12.30 3.69
C ILE A 38 17.22 -12.87 2.78
N GLU A 39 17.19 -14.19 2.56
CA GLU A 39 18.11 -14.87 1.66
C GLU A 39 17.75 -14.65 0.19
N LYS A 40 18.75 -14.66 -0.65
CA LYS A 40 18.61 -14.70 -2.11
C LYS A 40 17.67 -15.84 -2.53
N GLY A 41 16.72 -15.55 -3.41
CA GLY A 41 15.73 -16.52 -3.89
C GLY A 41 14.57 -16.77 -2.92
N SER A 42 14.52 -16.09 -1.77
CA SER A 42 13.38 -16.18 -0.84
C SER A 42 12.10 -15.63 -1.44
N ASN A 43 10.95 -15.93 -0.80
CA ASN A 43 9.67 -15.37 -1.21
C ASN A 43 9.65 -13.83 -1.07
N GLY A 44 9.63 -13.16 -2.22
CA GLY A 44 9.58 -11.71 -2.34
C GLY A 44 8.17 -11.11 -2.34
N VAL A 45 7.12 -11.90 -2.15
CA VAL A 45 5.74 -11.41 -2.16
C VAL A 45 5.38 -10.82 -0.81
N ARG A 46 4.78 -9.62 -0.84
CA ARG A 46 4.16 -8.95 0.32
C ARG A 46 2.84 -8.31 -0.11
N VAL A 47 1.95 -8.10 0.86
CA VAL A 47 0.61 -7.56 0.62
C VAL A 47 0.40 -6.32 1.47
N PHE A 48 0.03 -5.21 0.83
CA PHE A 48 -0.48 -4.03 1.50
C PHE A 48 -2.00 -4.13 1.57
N LYS A 49 -2.54 -4.15 2.78
CA LYS A 49 -3.98 -4.12 3.01
C LYS A 49 -4.45 -2.69 3.21
N PHE A 50 -5.61 -2.39 2.66
CA PHE A 50 -6.26 -1.09 2.82
C PHE A 50 -7.77 -1.25 2.95
N LYS A 51 -8.42 -0.25 3.50
CA LYS A 51 -9.88 -0.18 3.65
C LYS A 51 -10.41 1.04 2.92
N ASN A 52 -11.58 0.91 2.32
CA ASN A 52 -12.35 2.06 1.87
C ASN A 52 -13.15 2.61 3.04
N THR A 53 -12.67 3.68 3.65
CA THR A 53 -13.34 4.38 4.77
C THR A 53 -14.26 5.51 4.29
N GLY A 54 -14.43 5.66 2.98
CA GLY A 54 -15.31 6.64 2.37
C GLY A 54 -16.75 6.16 2.21
N SER A 55 -17.53 6.95 1.50
CA SER A 55 -18.96 6.72 1.22
C SER A 55 -19.25 6.36 -0.25
N ALA A 56 -18.21 6.38 -1.12
CA ALA A 56 -18.30 5.98 -2.52
C ALA A 56 -17.42 4.76 -2.81
N PRO A 57 -17.69 3.99 -3.87
CA PRO A 57 -16.80 2.92 -4.32
C PRO A 57 -15.41 3.44 -4.63
N LEU A 58 -14.39 2.75 -4.11
CA LEU A 58 -12.98 3.06 -4.33
C LEU A 58 -12.45 2.26 -5.51
N ILE A 59 -11.87 2.95 -6.48
CA ILE A 59 -11.28 2.35 -7.68
C ILE A 59 -9.79 2.66 -7.68
N VAL A 60 -8.96 1.62 -7.59
CA VAL A 60 -7.51 1.74 -7.79
C VAL A 60 -7.22 1.70 -9.28
N SER A 61 -6.95 2.86 -9.86
CA SER A 61 -6.74 3.01 -11.31
C SER A 61 -5.36 2.52 -11.74
N ASP A 62 -4.32 2.79 -10.94
CA ASP A 62 -2.95 2.44 -11.29
C ASP A 62 -2.10 2.13 -10.07
N VAL A 63 -1.10 1.25 -10.26
CA VAL A 63 -0.09 0.94 -9.23
C VAL A 63 1.25 0.77 -9.93
N LYS A 64 2.20 1.66 -9.64
CA LYS A 64 3.52 1.69 -10.27
C LYS A 64 4.64 1.55 -9.25
N SER A 65 5.66 0.78 -9.60
CA SER A 65 6.90 0.69 -8.83
C SER A 65 7.96 1.65 -9.37
N SER A 66 8.84 2.12 -8.49
CA SER A 66 10.00 2.95 -8.83
C SER A 66 11.08 2.21 -9.65
N CYS A 67 10.99 0.88 -9.79
CA CYS A 67 11.87 0.07 -10.65
C CYS A 67 11.17 -1.19 -11.16
N GLY A 68 11.69 -1.78 -12.25
CA GLY A 68 11.22 -3.06 -12.79
C GLY A 68 11.54 -4.30 -11.93
N CYS A 69 12.31 -4.14 -10.84
CA CYS A 69 12.61 -5.21 -9.88
C CYS A 69 11.46 -5.49 -8.89
N THR A 70 10.40 -4.70 -8.97
CA THR A 70 9.22 -4.80 -8.12
C THR A 70 7.99 -4.76 -8.99
N VAL A 71 7.18 -5.81 -8.95
CA VAL A 71 5.96 -5.94 -9.75
C VAL A 71 4.76 -5.82 -8.82
N PRO A 72 4.00 -4.72 -8.87
CA PRO A 72 2.77 -4.59 -8.13
C PRO A 72 1.58 -5.17 -8.89
N LYS A 73 0.59 -5.68 -8.14
CA LYS A 73 -0.68 -6.15 -8.65
C LYS A 73 -1.80 -5.46 -7.90
N LYS A 74 -2.68 -4.77 -8.63
CA LYS A 74 -3.80 -4.02 -8.09
C LYS A 74 -5.09 -4.85 -8.06
N PRO A 75 -6.07 -4.50 -7.22
CA PRO A 75 -7.42 -5.04 -7.32
C PRO A 75 -8.06 -4.67 -8.66
N THR A 76 -8.85 -5.58 -9.21
CA THR A 76 -9.55 -5.39 -10.49
C THR A 76 -10.98 -4.88 -10.31
N ALA A 77 -11.59 -5.16 -9.17
CA ALA A 77 -12.95 -4.74 -8.83
C ALA A 77 -12.91 -3.48 -7.93
N PRO A 78 -13.95 -2.62 -8.00
CA PRO A 78 -14.15 -1.54 -7.04
C PRO A 78 -14.30 -2.09 -5.62
N ILE A 79 -13.73 -1.40 -4.64
CA ILE A 79 -13.85 -1.70 -3.22
C ILE A 79 -14.97 -0.85 -2.64
N LEU A 80 -16.04 -1.49 -2.19
CA LEU A 80 -17.21 -0.80 -1.66
C LEU A 80 -16.92 -0.12 -0.32
N PRO A 81 -17.72 0.88 0.09
CA PRO A 81 -17.60 1.51 1.40
C PRO A 81 -17.54 0.49 2.53
N GLY A 82 -16.52 0.57 3.38
CA GLY A 82 -16.30 -0.35 4.50
C GLY A 82 -15.57 -1.65 4.14
N GLU A 83 -15.39 -1.97 2.86
CA GLU A 83 -14.65 -3.16 2.42
C GLU A 83 -13.13 -2.94 2.43
N THR A 84 -12.41 -4.06 2.47
CA THR A 84 -10.96 -4.13 2.45
C THR A 84 -10.49 -4.59 1.07
N GLY A 85 -9.42 -3.97 0.59
CA GLY A 85 -8.70 -4.36 -0.62
C GLY A 85 -7.24 -4.67 -0.34
N GLU A 86 -6.56 -5.25 -1.33
CA GLU A 86 -5.17 -5.66 -1.21
C GLU A 86 -4.38 -5.23 -2.46
N ILE A 87 -3.14 -4.79 -2.23
CA ILE A 87 -2.14 -4.59 -3.28
C ILE A 87 -0.99 -5.55 -3.01
N GLU A 88 -0.85 -6.54 -3.88
CA GLU A 88 0.27 -7.49 -3.85
C GLU A 88 1.49 -6.86 -4.50
N VAL A 89 2.65 -7.01 -3.89
CA VAL A 89 3.93 -6.52 -4.38
C VAL A 89 4.93 -7.65 -4.36
N LYS A 90 5.53 -7.97 -5.50
CA LYS A 90 6.57 -8.99 -5.61
C LYS A 90 7.92 -8.33 -5.92
N TYR A 91 8.87 -8.46 -4.99
CA TYR A 91 10.25 -8.03 -5.17
C TYR A 91 11.12 -9.16 -5.72
N ASP A 92 12.05 -8.83 -6.62
CA ASP A 92 13.02 -9.78 -7.16
C ASP A 92 14.17 -10.04 -6.15
N THR A 93 14.01 -11.09 -5.37
CA THR A 93 14.95 -11.50 -4.32
C THR A 93 16.24 -12.14 -4.84
N ASN A 94 16.42 -12.31 -6.15
CA ASN A 94 17.72 -12.71 -6.72
C ASN A 94 18.74 -11.56 -6.68
N ARG A 95 18.30 -10.35 -6.41
CA ARG A 95 19.14 -9.16 -6.27
C ARG A 95 19.65 -9.03 -4.85
N VAL A 96 20.91 -9.37 -4.63
CA VAL A 96 21.60 -9.24 -3.33
C VAL A 96 21.97 -7.79 -3.10
N ASN A 97 21.07 -7.04 -2.48
CA ASN A 97 21.21 -5.60 -2.21
C ASN A 97 20.20 -5.14 -1.14
N PRO A 98 20.39 -3.96 -0.53
CA PRO A 98 19.35 -3.32 0.26
C PRO A 98 18.09 -3.06 -0.58
N ILE A 99 16.94 -3.39 -0.03
CA ILE A 99 15.62 -3.12 -0.61
C ILE A 99 15.19 -1.72 -0.18
N ARG A 100 14.98 -0.82 -1.13
CA ARG A 100 14.43 0.53 -0.90
C ARG A 100 13.65 0.93 -2.13
N LYS A 101 12.35 0.60 -2.16
CA LYS A 101 11.49 0.87 -3.31
C LYS A 101 10.22 1.56 -2.88
N THR A 102 9.70 2.39 -3.76
CA THR A 102 8.42 3.08 -3.59
C THR A 102 7.45 2.54 -4.62
N ILE A 103 6.23 2.29 -4.18
CA ILE A 103 5.09 1.90 -5.01
C ILE A 103 4.09 3.04 -4.94
N THR A 104 3.77 3.64 -6.07
CA THR A 104 2.79 4.71 -6.19
C THR A 104 1.44 4.12 -6.53
N VAL A 105 0.45 4.34 -5.68
CA VAL A 105 -0.94 3.92 -5.85
C VAL A 105 -1.76 5.12 -6.26
N THR A 106 -2.48 5.02 -7.37
CA THR A 106 -3.40 6.05 -7.86
C THR A 106 -4.83 5.54 -7.83
N SER A 107 -5.75 6.33 -7.30
CA SER A 107 -7.15 5.97 -7.14
C SER A 107 -8.08 7.18 -7.28
N ASN A 108 -9.40 6.94 -7.26
CA ASN A 108 -10.42 7.97 -7.19
C ASN A 108 -10.72 8.45 -5.75
N ALA A 109 -9.88 8.11 -4.79
CA ALA A 109 -10.04 8.55 -3.41
C ALA A 109 -9.79 10.07 -3.27
N GLU A 110 -10.22 10.65 -2.16
CA GLU A 110 -9.94 12.03 -1.77
C GLU A 110 -8.42 12.33 -1.85
N THR A 111 -7.59 11.41 -1.35
CA THR A 111 -6.15 11.39 -1.59
C THR A 111 -5.88 10.53 -2.82
N GLN A 112 -5.79 11.17 -4.00
CA GLN A 112 -5.68 10.46 -5.27
C GLN A 112 -4.42 9.61 -5.41
N THR A 113 -3.33 10.00 -4.76
CA THR A 113 -2.03 9.33 -4.87
C THR A 113 -1.46 9.03 -3.50
N VAL A 114 -1.11 7.75 -3.26
CA VAL A 114 -0.46 7.30 -2.03
C VAL A 114 0.84 6.59 -2.38
N ALA A 115 1.91 6.93 -1.66
CA ALA A 115 3.22 6.28 -1.80
C ALA A 115 3.38 5.20 -0.72
N LEU A 116 3.53 3.95 -1.16
CA LEU A 116 3.87 2.82 -0.30
C LEU A 116 5.38 2.54 -0.41
N LYS A 117 5.97 2.03 0.66
CA LYS A 117 7.40 1.75 0.73
C LYS A 117 7.67 0.30 1.09
N ILE A 118 8.64 -0.31 0.44
CA ILE A 118 9.25 -1.56 0.88
C ILE A 118 10.71 -1.33 1.21
N LYS A 119 11.17 -1.93 2.30
CA LYS A 119 12.56 -1.88 2.76
C LYS A 119 13.02 -3.24 3.27
N GLY A 120 14.32 -3.43 3.41
CA GLY A 120 14.95 -4.65 3.89
C GLY A 120 16.31 -4.87 3.24
N THR A 121 16.83 -6.08 3.33
CA THR A 121 18.11 -6.46 2.73
C THR A 121 18.05 -7.89 2.24
N VAL A 122 18.49 -8.13 1.00
CA VAL A 122 18.73 -9.48 0.47
C VAL A 122 20.20 -9.80 0.64
N ILE A 123 20.50 -10.92 1.28
CA ILE A 123 21.87 -11.46 1.46
C ILE A 123 22.04 -12.76 0.68
N ASP A 124 23.29 -13.13 0.43
CA ASP A 124 23.68 -14.42 -0.15
C ASP A 124 24.66 -15.08 0.82
N SER A 125 24.15 -15.89 1.77
CA SER A 125 24.94 -16.55 2.79
C SER A 125 25.96 -17.54 2.20
N SER A 126 25.73 -18.04 0.97
CA SER A 126 26.67 -18.95 0.31
C SER A 126 28.01 -18.30 -0.02
N LYS A 127 28.04 -16.96 -0.14
CA LYS A 127 29.27 -16.20 -0.40
C LYS A 127 30.04 -15.80 0.86
N SER A 128 29.38 -15.86 2.02
CA SER A 128 30.00 -15.44 3.30
C SER A 128 30.97 -16.48 3.86
N THR A 129 30.90 -17.72 3.42
CA THR A 129 31.72 -18.83 3.97
C THR A 129 33.14 -18.88 3.40
N VAL A 130 33.49 -18.05 2.39
CA VAL A 130 34.78 -18.13 1.69
C VAL A 130 35.84 -17.15 2.22
N ILE A 131 35.47 -16.24 3.14
CA ILE A 131 36.42 -15.23 3.66
C ILE A 131 37.09 -15.69 4.97
N GLY A 132 36.68 -16.84 5.54
CA GLY A 132 37.17 -17.32 6.84
C GLY A 132 38.36 -18.31 6.79
N GLU A 133 38.90 -18.68 5.61
CA GLU A 133 39.88 -19.76 5.50
C GLU A 133 41.19 -19.38 4.78
N LYS A 134 41.62 -18.12 4.94
CA LYS A 134 42.90 -17.70 4.34
C LYS A 134 43.79 -16.91 5.30
N ASP A 135 43.84 -17.33 6.58
CA ASP A 135 44.88 -16.85 7.50
C ASP A 135 45.23 -17.90 8.55
N LYS A 136 45.74 -19.04 8.10
CA LYS A 136 46.50 -19.98 8.94
C LYS A 136 47.52 -20.72 8.09
N SER A 137 48.54 -20.03 7.65
CA SER A 137 49.84 -20.66 7.38
C SER A 137 50.82 -19.53 7.07
N VAL A 138 51.56 -19.11 8.03
CA VAL A 138 53.00 -18.76 7.98
C VAL A 138 53.37 -18.23 9.38
N ILE A 139 53.78 -19.10 10.28
CA ILE A 139 54.87 -18.86 11.23
C ILE A 139 55.31 -20.25 11.68
N GLU A 140 56.33 -20.76 11.04
CA GLU A 140 57.33 -21.64 11.62
C GLU A 140 58.59 -21.54 10.76
N ASN A 141 59.51 -20.76 11.24
CA ASN A 141 60.93 -20.98 11.45
C ASN A 141 61.59 -19.69 11.90
#